data_c9b771ed4e238d7d76f13fdafc816f8a
#
_entry.id   c9b771ed4e238d7d76f13fdafc816f8a
#
_cell.length_a   1.000
_cell.length_b   1.000
_cell.length_c   1.000
_cell.angle_alpha   90.00
_cell.angle_beta   90.00
_cell.angle_gamma   90.00
#
_symmetry.space_group_name_H-M   'P 1'
#
loop_
_entity.id
_entity.type
_entity.pdbx_description
1 polymer ?
#
loop_
_entity_poly.entity_id
_entity_poly.type
_entity_poly.pdbx_seq_one_letter_code
_entity_poly.pdbx_strand_id
1 'polypeptide(L)'
;YTICKSNPHDQQVFHNPKWAFETSIPAPYVALNSKRLIQRHVNSMYLSFFLKNEIGNTDAEKTKLNLKWFYLANGDEDISVCNRFINWLKANIYTYSYALEKLIKGTDLSFDSVENILGNTIQKITEMRDQWLREYLRLETQMSEAVKGSAYAYRLSIEMRRLSDEYLLRELAAKCFLPGYGFPTDIASFETTNVIDYIRQKQDRDAEKQRKSREDNVSLLRDMPSRNLAVAIREYAPGSEIVLDGRVFKSKGIPLAWHNIHSSDAKEAQKFDLAWRCVHCGQNGFNTDSAVDINNVYCDNPSCGEKIRINEQRKVLQPTGFVHDFYEEPRNDVTTQTFIPVQTPWIAGKGARLSLPNSALGFMVADTSGHVFNYSSGLYGHGYAVCLECGRAESQKEKEKFPLSLSPEQKHYPLKPSKHDRENGQRKFCEGSERLIKDLHLGSYMTTDIFELVLHHPERNEYLTDSKENESIAFTLAVAFRKALAKKLGISANELGYGKRPILLDGNHQITAIQVYDVISGGAGFASSAPRHIESLLTS
;
A
#
# COMPACT_ATOMS: atom_id res chain seq x y z
N TYR A 1 23.16 6.76 -34.84
CA TYR A 1 22.28 7.94 -34.85
C TYR A 1 21.29 7.83 -33.69
N THR A 2 21.11 8.92 -32.94
CA THR A 2 20.14 9.03 -31.87
C THR A 2 19.00 9.96 -32.33
N ILE A 3 17.76 9.52 -32.19
CA ILE A 3 16.58 10.30 -32.52
C ILE A 3 15.95 10.78 -31.21
N CYS A 4 15.83 12.10 -31.06
CA CYS A 4 15.21 12.73 -29.90
C CYS A 4 13.74 13.06 -30.19
N LYS A 5 12.86 12.78 -29.21
CA LYS A 5 11.46 13.18 -29.26
C LYS A 5 11.29 14.62 -28.74
N SER A 6 10.12 15.21 -28.98
CA SER A 6 9.81 16.56 -28.49
C SER A 6 9.42 16.60 -27.01
N ASN A 7 10.09 15.83 -26.16
CA ASN A 7 9.92 15.90 -24.70
C ASN A 7 11.09 16.68 -24.07
N PRO A 8 10.93 17.25 -22.87
CA PRO A 8 11.95 18.08 -22.23
C PRO A 8 13.30 17.38 -22.03
N HIS A 9 13.31 16.09 -21.71
CA HIS A 9 14.53 15.31 -21.54
C HIS A 9 15.30 15.16 -22.85
N ASP A 10 14.61 14.73 -23.92
CA ASP A 10 15.24 14.52 -25.21
C ASP A 10 15.71 15.83 -25.84
N GLN A 11 14.98 16.92 -25.62
CA GLN A 11 15.41 18.27 -26.02
C GLN A 11 16.70 18.69 -25.28
N GLN A 12 16.80 18.38 -23.96
CA GLN A 12 18.03 18.64 -23.22
C GLN A 12 19.23 17.87 -23.80
N VAL A 13 19.03 16.60 -24.14
CA VAL A 13 20.08 15.78 -24.79
C VAL A 13 20.43 16.33 -26.18
N PHE A 14 19.44 16.76 -26.95
CA PHE A 14 19.64 17.34 -28.28
C PHE A 14 20.45 18.64 -28.23
N HIS A 15 20.13 19.53 -27.31
CA HIS A 15 20.84 20.81 -27.14
C HIS A 15 22.21 20.67 -26.48
N ASN A 16 22.40 19.66 -25.64
CA ASN A 16 23.67 19.38 -24.99
C ASN A 16 24.01 17.88 -25.02
N PRO A 17 24.39 17.32 -26.18
CA PRO A 17 24.66 15.90 -26.31
C PRO A 17 25.84 15.43 -25.44
N LYS A 18 26.82 16.29 -25.14
CA LYS A 18 27.94 15.96 -24.24
C LYS A 18 27.46 15.59 -22.85
N TRP A 19 26.38 16.23 -22.35
CA TRP A 19 25.79 15.90 -21.06
C TRP A 19 25.44 14.42 -20.96
N ALA A 20 24.88 13.80 -21.98
CA ALA A 20 24.48 12.40 -21.98
C ALA A 20 25.69 11.41 -21.92
N PHE A 21 26.87 11.86 -22.38
CA PHE A 21 28.08 11.01 -22.44
C PHE A 21 29.09 11.32 -21.36
N GLU A 22 29.18 12.57 -20.91
CA GLU A 22 30.20 13.05 -19.98
C GLU A 22 29.69 13.20 -18.54
N THR A 23 28.38 13.19 -18.32
CA THR A 23 27.83 13.29 -16.97
C THR A 23 28.14 12.04 -16.18
N SER A 24 28.81 12.21 -15.05
CA SER A 24 29.06 11.14 -14.10
C SER A 24 27.71 10.65 -13.54
N ILE A 25 27.40 9.38 -13.78
CA ILE A 25 26.25 8.73 -13.15
C ILE A 25 26.69 8.32 -11.75
N PRO A 26 26.10 8.89 -10.67
CA PRO A 26 26.44 8.48 -9.32
C PRO A 26 26.12 6.99 -9.12
N ALA A 27 26.95 6.31 -8.35
CA ALA A 27 26.68 4.93 -7.96
C ALA A 27 25.34 4.87 -7.20
N PRO A 28 24.48 3.87 -7.47
CA PRO A 28 23.20 3.74 -6.76
C PRO A 28 23.47 3.55 -5.26
N TYR A 29 22.69 4.27 -4.44
CA TYR A 29 22.77 4.12 -3.00
C TYR A 29 22.20 2.79 -2.56
N VAL A 30 22.94 2.07 -1.72
CA VAL A 30 22.49 0.85 -1.05
C VAL A 30 22.65 1.06 0.45
N ALA A 31 21.58 0.90 1.20
CA ALA A 31 21.55 1.14 2.65
C ALA A 31 22.20 -0.02 3.44
N LEU A 32 23.53 -0.22 3.25
CA LEU A 32 24.31 -1.26 3.95
C LEU A 32 24.36 -1.05 5.49
N ASN A 33 23.95 0.10 5.93
CA ASN A 33 23.85 0.50 7.33
C ASN A 33 22.43 0.37 7.93
N SER A 34 21.46 -0.11 7.16
CA SER A 34 20.14 -0.41 7.66
C SER A 34 20.05 -1.86 8.14
N LYS A 35 20.31 -2.10 9.43
CA LYS A 35 20.22 -3.44 10.03
C LYS A 35 18.91 -4.15 9.69
N ARG A 36 17.80 -3.40 9.65
CA ARG A 36 16.47 -3.93 9.33
C ARG A 36 16.34 -4.45 7.90
N LEU A 37 16.92 -3.74 6.92
CA LEU A 37 16.89 -4.20 5.53
C LEU A 37 17.74 -5.46 5.35
N ILE A 38 18.93 -5.47 5.95
CA ILE A 38 19.82 -6.62 5.89
C ILE A 38 19.20 -7.83 6.62
N GLN A 39 18.53 -7.61 7.76
CA GLN A 39 17.82 -8.65 8.49
C GLN A 39 16.78 -9.37 7.62
N ARG A 40 16.09 -8.67 6.70
CA ARG A 40 15.14 -9.29 5.76
C ARG A 40 15.84 -10.27 4.82
N HIS A 41 17.05 -9.96 4.37
CA HIS A 41 17.85 -10.87 3.54
C HIS A 41 18.32 -12.08 4.35
N VAL A 42 18.68 -11.89 5.61
CA VAL A 42 19.00 -12.99 6.54
C VAL A 42 17.77 -13.89 6.72
N ASN A 43 16.60 -13.30 6.99
CA ASN A 43 15.35 -14.04 7.12
C ASN A 43 15.03 -14.87 5.86
N SER A 44 15.23 -14.25 4.67
CA SER A 44 15.02 -14.91 3.37
C SER A 44 15.96 -16.10 3.19
N MET A 45 17.23 -15.94 3.53
CA MET A 45 18.25 -16.99 3.45
C MET A 45 17.88 -18.19 4.34
N TYR A 46 17.58 -17.96 5.62
CA TYR A 46 17.23 -19.05 6.54
C TYR A 46 15.91 -19.72 6.20
N LEU A 47 14.89 -18.95 5.79
CA LEU A 47 13.62 -19.53 5.33
C LEU A 47 13.83 -20.40 4.09
N SER A 48 14.67 -19.96 3.15
CA SER A 48 15.02 -20.73 1.95
C SER A 48 15.72 -22.05 2.30
N PHE A 49 16.69 -22.01 3.23
CA PHE A 49 17.37 -23.23 3.69
C PHE A 49 16.41 -24.21 4.38
N PHE A 50 15.54 -23.71 5.25
CA PHE A 50 14.53 -24.51 5.90
C PHE A 50 13.57 -25.17 4.90
N LEU A 51 12.99 -24.39 3.99
CA LEU A 51 12.05 -24.92 3.01
C LEU A 51 12.69 -25.96 2.09
N LYS A 52 13.95 -25.74 1.69
CA LYS A 52 14.68 -26.67 0.83
C LYS A 52 15.05 -27.98 1.53
N ASN A 53 15.50 -27.89 2.79
CA ASN A 53 16.07 -29.03 3.50
C ASN A 53 15.02 -29.85 4.26
N GLU A 54 14.01 -29.17 4.86
CA GLU A 54 13.05 -29.80 5.77
C GLU A 54 11.69 -30.10 5.08
N ILE A 55 11.31 -29.31 4.09
CA ILE A 55 10.02 -29.47 3.42
C ILE A 55 10.19 -30.24 2.10
N GLY A 56 11.30 -30.01 1.36
CA GLY A 56 11.58 -30.70 0.09
C GLY A 56 10.66 -30.29 -1.05
N ASN A 57 10.91 -30.86 -2.25
CA ASN A 57 10.15 -30.52 -3.45
C ASN A 57 8.82 -31.28 -3.61
N THR A 58 8.61 -32.37 -2.84
CA THR A 58 7.49 -33.30 -3.06
C THR A 58 6.14 -32.78 -2.61
N ASP A 59 6.09 -31.97 -1.56
CA ASP A 59 4.84 -31.42 -1.04
C ASP A 59 4.59 -29.97 -1.48
N ALA A 60 5.63 -29.22 -1.83
CA ALA A 60 5.53 -27.82 -2.27
C ALA A 60 4.81 -27.66 -3.62
N GLU A 61 4.88 -28.63 -4.52
CA GLU A 61 4.15 -28.62 -5.79
C GLU A 61 2.66 -28.92 -5.64
N LYS A 62 2.27 -29.60 -4.55
CA LYS A 62 0.88 -29.97 -4.28
C LYS A 62 0.21 -29.10 -3.25
N THR A 63 0.97 -28.48 -2.35
CA THR A 63 0.46 -27.64 -1.29
C THR A 63 0.60 -26.19 -1.71
N LYS A 64 -0.53 -25.50 -1.84
CA LYS A 64 -0.49 -24.03 -1.96
C LYS A 64 0.18 -23.50 -0.72
N LEU A 65 1.34 -22.84 -0.86
CA LEU A 65 2.05 -22.15 0.21
C LEU A 65 1.17 -21.01 0.73
N ASN A 66 0.26 -21.32 1.66
CA ASN A 66 -0.68 -20.34 2.24
C ASN A 66 -0.46 -20.21 3.75
N LEU A 67 -1.08 -19.18 4.34
CA LEU A 67 -0.89 -18.85 5.75
C LEU A 67 -1.43 -19.94 6.68
N LYS A 68 -2.56 -20.56 6.32
CA LYS A 68 -3.12 -21.65 7.13
C LYS A 68 -2.16 -22.82 7.23
N TRP A 69 -1.59 -23.26 6.13
CA TRP A 69 -0.58 -24.33 6.11
C TRP A 69 0.64 -24.00 6.97
N PHE A 70 1.05 -22.73 6.97
CA PHE A 70 2.26 -22.32 7.69
C PHE A 70 2.04 -22.13 9.18
N TYR A 71 0.92 -21.52 9.59
CA TYR A 71 0.69 -21.12 10.99
C TYR A 71 -0.14 -22.10 11.80
N LEU A 72 -1.00 -22.92 11.19
CA LEU A 72 -1.75 -23.95 11.90
C LEU A 72 -1.05 -25.31 11.82
N ALA A 73 -1.23 -26.12 12.86
CA ALA A 73 -0.88 -27.52 12.81
C ALA A 73 -1.79 -28.24 11.82
N ASN A 74 -1.22 -29.15 11.01
CA ASN A 74 -1.97 -29.90 10.01
C ASN A 74 -2.12 -31.36 10.43
N GLY A 75 -3.38 -31.83 10.58
CA GLY A 75 -3.70 -33.21 10.86
C GLY A 75 -3.13 -33.73 12.18
N ASP A 76 -2.44 -34.86 12.14
CA ASP A 76 -1.81 -35.49 13.32
C ASP A 76 -0.50 -34.83 13.78
N GLU A 77 -0.02 -33.80 13.08
CA GLU A 77 1.15 -33.04 13.51
C GLU A 77 0.74 -32.00 14.56
N ASP A 78 1.19 -32.17 15.80
CA ASP A 78 0.95 -31.23 16.91
C ASP A 78 1.67 -29.88 16.73
N ILE A 79 2.51 -29.73 15.70
CA ILE A 79 3.39 -28.59 15.53
C ILE A 79 3.23 -28.00 14.12
N SER A 80 2.88 -26.70 14.05
CA SER A 80 2.81 -25.98 12.78
C SER A 80 4.16 -25.89 12.07
N VAL A 81 4.13 -25.68 10.74
CA VAL A 81 5.36 -25.47 9.95
C VAL A 81 6.17 -24.28 10.46
N CYS A 82 5.50 -23.22 10.92
CA CYS A 82 6.15 -22.06 11.55
C CYS A 82 6.90 -22.45 12.83
N ASN A 83 6.31 -23.28 13.70
CA ASN A 83 6.99 -23.76 14.90
C ASN A 83 8.15 -24.71 14.56
N ARG A 84 8.01 -25.55 13.55
CA ARG A 84 9.13 -26.35 13.01
C ARG A 84 10.26 -25.44 12.52
N PHE A 85 9.96 -24.37 11.80
CA PHE A 85 10.95 -23.38 11.38
C PHE A 85 11.67 -22.73 12.57
N ILE A 86 10.94 -22.29 13.58
CA ILE A 86 11.52 -21.70 14.81
C ILE A 86 12.44 -22.70 15.52
N ASN A 87 12.00 -23.94 15.68
CA ASN A 87 12.80 -25.00 16.33
C ASN A 87 14.05 -25.34 15.50
N TRP A 88 13.90 -25.39 14.18
CA TRP A 88 15.01 -25.61 13.26
C TRP A 88 16.06 -24.48 13.34
N LEU A 89 15.62 -23.21 13.41
CA LEU A 89 16.53 -22.07 13.60
C LEU A 89 17.33 -22.21 14.89
N LYS A 90 16.67 -22.56 16.01
CA LYS A 90 17.34 -22.77 17.31
C LYS A 90 18.35 -23.92 17.27
N ALA A 91 18.04 -24.99 16.57
CA ALA A 91 18.93 -26.16 16.43
C ALA A 91 20.11 -25.88 15.48
N ASN A 92 19.99 -24.95 14.54
CA ASN A 92 20.97 -24.69 13.50
C ASN A 92 21.65 -23.32 13.60
N ILE A 93 21.75 -22.74 14.82
CA ILE A 93 22.29 -21.39 15.04
C ILE A 93 23.66 -21.20 14.36
N TYR A 94 24.56 -22.17 14.49
CA TYR A 94 25.91 -22.08 13.94
C TYR A 94 26.12 -22.84 12.63
N THR A 95 25.18 -23.69 12.24
CA THR A 95 25.32 -24.56 11.05
C THR A 95 25.54 -23.76 9.77
N TYR A 96 24.90 -22.58 9.66
CA TYR A 96 24.97 -21.73 8.48
C TYR A 96 25.73 -20.43 8.74
N SER A 97 26.57 -20.34 9.79
CA SER A 97 27.32 -19.15 10.19
C SER A 97 28.17 -18.58 9.05
N TYR A 98 28.83 -19.44 8.26
CA TYR A 98 29.63 -19.00 7.12
C TYR A 98 28.78 -18.30 6.02
N ALA A 99 27.59 -18.80 5.74
CA ALA A 99 26.69 -18.15 4.78
C ALA A 99 26.15 -16.83 5.33
N LEU A 100 25.84 -16.78 6.63
CA LEU A 100 25.45 -15.57 7.33
C LEU A 100 26.56 -14.52 7.28
N GLU A 101 27.78 -14.87 7.68
CA GLU A 101 28.94 -13.97 7.66
C GLU A 101 29.19 -13.38 6.27
N LYS A 102 29.09 -14.18 5.22
CA LYS A 102 29.22 -13.70 3.83
C LYS A 102 28.13 -12.69 3.48
N LEU A 103 26.88 -12.95 3.91
CA LEU A 103 25.75 -12.08 3.61
C LEU A 103 25.84 -10.73 4.30
N ILE A 104 26.25 -10.70 5.58
CA ILE A 104 26.30 -9.48 6.38
C ILE A 104 27.62 -8.72 6.30
N LYS A 105 28.64 -9.29 5.63
CA LYS A 105 29.98 -8.69 5.52
C LYS A 105 29.91 -7.26 4.96
N GLY A 106 30.51 -6.30 5.67
CA GLY A 106 30.55 -4.90 5.27
C GLY A 106 29.25 -4.13 5.54
N THR A 107 28.35 -4.69 6.32
CA THR A 107 27.10 -4.06 6.76
C THR A 107 27.11 -3.80 8.28
N ASP A 108 26.21 -2.92 8.76
CA ASP A 108 26.08 -2.65 10.20
C ASP A 108 25.61 -3.88 11.01
N LEU A 109 25.00 -4.88 10.36
CA LEU A 109 24.59 -6.11 11.01
C LEU A 109 25.77 -7.02 11.35
N SER A 110 26.93 -6.83 10.70
CA SER A 110 28.16 -7.60 10.99
C SER A 110 28.75 -7.36 12.39
N PHE A 111 28.29 -6.33 13.09
CA PHE A 111 28.68 -6.05 14.48
C PHE A 111 27.81 -6.77 15.52
N ASP A 112 26.68 -7.39 15.09
CA ASP A 112 25.78 -8.10 15.98
C ASP A 112 26.17 -9.58 16.09
N SER A 113 25.92 -10.21 17.23
CA SER A 113 26.15 -11.66 17.38
C SER A 113 25.16 -12.48 16.58
N VAL A 114 25.54 -13.69 16.20
CA VAL A 114 24.69 -14.63 15.44
C VAL A 114 23.38 -14.90 16.22
N GLU A 115 23.46 -15.04 17.54
CA GLU A 115 22.32 -15.28 18.41
C GLU A 115 21.34 -14.10 18.37
N ASN A 116 21.83 -12.85 18.39
CA ASN A 116 20.98 -11.67 18.28
C ASN A 116 20.29 -11.60 16.93
N ILE A 117 21.02 -11.85 15.84
CA ILE A 117 20.47 -11.83 14.47
C ILE A 117 19.37 -12.87 14.33
N LEU A 118 19.61 -14.11 14.77
CA LEU A 118 18.60 -15.18 14.71
C LEU A 118 17.48 -14.97 15.73
N GLY A 119 17.79 -14.38 16.89
CA GLY A 119 16.79 -13.94 17.87
C GLY A 119 15.78 -12.97 17.25
N ASN A 120 16.24 -12.00 16.49
CA ASN A 120 15.37 -11.05 15.76
C ASN A 120 14.50 -11.76 14.71
N THR A 121 15.05 -12.76 13.99
CA THR A 121 14.28 -13.58 13.04
C THR A 121 13.16 -14.34 13.77
N ILE A 122 13.48 -15.01 14.88
CA ILE A 122 12.54 -15.80 15.68
C ILE A 122 11.47 -14.88 16.28
N GLN A 123 11.86 -13.76 16.85
CA GLN A 123 10.93 -12.80 17.42
C GLN A 123 9.93 -12.32 16.37
N LYS A 124 10.41 -11.87 15.22
CA LYS A 124 9.56 -11.32 14.16
C LYS A 124 8.56 -12.33 13.62
N ILE A 125 9.00 -13.57 13.33
CA ILE A 125 8.09 -14.61 12.82
C ILE A 125 7.08 -15.06 13.90
N THR A 126 7.48 -15.06 15.15
CA THR A 126 6.59 -15.37 16.29
C THR A 126 5.51 -14.30 16.44
N GLU A 127 5.87 -13.02 16.40
CA GLU A 127 4.91 -11.91 16.45
C GLU A 127 3.87 -12.01 15.32
N MET A 128 4.32 -12.32 14.10
CA MET A 128 3.44 -12.49 12.93
C MET A 128 2.51 -13.68 13.09
N ARG A 129 3.03 -14.84 13.55
CA ARG A 129 2.24 -16.03 13.85
C ARG A 129 1.16 -15.71 14.89
N ASP A 130 1.54 -15.10 16.01
CA ASP A 130 0.64 -14.84 17.13
C ASP A 130 -0.45 -13.81 16.73
N GLN A 131 -0.12 -12.83 15.91
CA GLN A 131 -1.10 -11.90 15.36
C GLN A 131 -2.11 -12.64 14.48
N TRP A 132 -1.63 -13.47 13.54
CA TRP A 132 -2.48 -14.23 12.65
C TRP A 132 -3.37 -15.23 13.40
N LEU A 133 -2.81 -15.96 14.39
CA LEU A 133 -3.56 -16.91 15.20
C LEU A 133 -4.67 -16.22 16.02
N ARG A 134 -4.40 -15.06 16.61
CA ARG A 134 -5.44 -14.30 17.35
C ARG A 134 -6.61 -13.95 16.42
N GLU A 135 -6.33 -13.50 15.20
CA GLU A 135 -7.37 -13.16 14.23
C GLU A 135 -8.15 -14.40 13.76
N TYR A 136 -7.44 -15.48 13.46
CA TYR A 136 -8.05 -16.74 13.02
C TYR A 136 -8.93 -17.37 14.10
N LEU A 137 -8.43 -17.51 15.33
CA LEU A 137 -9.17 -18.11 16.43
C LEU A 137 -10.40 -17.26 16.83
N ARG A 138 -10.30 -15.95 16.75
CA ARG A 138 -11.46 -15.06 16.94
C ARG A 138 -12.56 -15.35 15.92
N LEU A 139 -12.20 -15.43 14.63
CA LEU A 139 -13.17 -15.76 13.58
C LEU A 139 -13.74 -17.18 13.74
N GLU A 140 -12.93 -18.14 14.17
CA GLU A 140 -13.35 -19.51 14.44
C GLU A 140 -14.36 -19.57 15.60
N THR A 141 -14.10 -18.85 16.69
CA THR A 141 -15.03 -18.74 17.83
C THR A 141 -16.35 -18.12 17.38
N GLN A 142 -16.32 -16.97 16.66
CA GLN A 142 -17.51 -16.34 16.14
C GLN A 142 -18.28 -17.24 15.17
N MET A 143 -17.59 -18.04 14.36
CA MET A 143 -18.20 -19.02 13.47
C MET A 143 -18.91 -20.14 14.24
N SER A 144 -18.35 -20.60 15.36
CA SER A 144 -18.94 -21.65 16.20
C SER A 144 -20.24 -21.17 16.87
N GLU A 145 -20.34 -19.88 17.18
CA GLU A 145 -21.51 -19.24 17.81
C GLU A 145 -22.58 -18.83 16.77
N ALA A 146 -22.20 -18.71 15.51
CA ALA A 146 -23.11 -18.26 14.46
C ALA A 146 -24.14 -19.33 14.09
N VAL A 147 -25.38 -18.89 13.81
CA VAL A 147 -26.44 -19.78 13.31
C VAL A 147 -26.04 -20.32 11.94
N LYS A 148 -25.97 -21.65 11.81
CA LYS A 148 -25.63 -22.31 10.55
C LYS A 148 -26.55 -21.88 9.41
N GLY A 149 -25.97 -21.48 8.29
CA GLY A 149 -26.71 -21.00 7.11
C GLY A 149 -27.14 -19.53 7.18
N SER A 150 -26.82 -18.83 8.27
CA SER A 150 -27.07 -17.38 8.35
C SER A 150 -26.11 -16.58 7.46
N ALA A 151 -26.50 -15.40 7.03
CA ALA A 151 -25.65 -14.44 6.32
C ALA A 151 -24.36 -14.13 7.10
N TYR A 152 -24.47 -14.05 8.42
CA TYR A 152 -23.34 -13.82 9.31
C TYR A 152 -22.32 -14.99 9.28
N ALA A 153 -22.79 -16.25 9.39
CA ALA A 153 -21.92 -17.42 9.30
C ALA A 153 -21.22 -17.51 7.93
N TYR A 154 -21.93 -17.17 6.86
CA TYR A 154 -21.36 -17.13 5.52
C TYR A 154 -20.27 -16.06 5.39
N ARG A 155 -20.50 -14.87 5.91
CA ARG A 155 -19.50 -13.80 5.99
C ARG A 155 -18.21 -14.27 6.68
N LEU A 156 -18.35 -14.85 7.88
CA LEU A 156 -17.21 -15.36 8.64
C LEU A 156 -16.43 -16.41 7.85
N SER A 157 -17.13 -17.30 7.13
CA SER A 157 -16.48 -18.32 6.28
C SER A 157 -15.63 -17.72 5.17
N ILE A 158 -16.04 -16.58 4.60
CA ILE A 158 -15.28 -15.86 3.59
C ILE A 158 -14.04 -15.20 4.21
N GLU A 159 -14.21 -14.53 5.36
CA GLU A 159 -13.09 -13.89 6.07
C GLU A 159 -12.05 -14.95 6.49
N MET A 160 -12.48 -16.07 7.04
CA MET A 160 -11.60 -17.20 7.37
C MET A 160 -10.88 -17.75 6.14
N ARG A 161 -11.58 -17.92 5.03
CA ARG A 161 -10.97 -18.40 3.77
C ARG A 161 -9.94 -17.41 3.25
N ARG A 162 -10.22 -16.12 3.23
CA ARG A 162 -9.27 -15.08 2.81
C ARG A 162 -8.01 -15.11 3.67
N LEU A 163 -8.18 -15.15 5.00
CA LEU A 163 -7.07 -15.23 5.93
C LEU A 163 -6.26 -16.53 5.78
N SER A 164 -6.91 -17.63 5.43
CA SER A 164 -6.30 -18.95 5.27
C SER A 164 -5.55 -19.12 3.96
N ASP A 165 -6.15 -18.66 2.85
CA ASP A 165 -5.69 -18.89 1.48
C ASP A 165 -4.69 -17.84 0.99
N GLU A 166 -4.39 -16.80 1.81
CA GLU A 166 -3.37 -15.79 1.47
C GLU A 166 -2.01 -16.45 1.23
N TYR A 167 -1.33 -16.00 0.16
CA TYR A 167 -0.05 -16.58 -0.23
C TYR A 167 1.05 -16.20 0.74
N LEU A 168 1.70 -17.21 1.35
CA LEU A 168 2.68 -17.05 2.42
C LEU A 168 3.78 -16.03 2.10
N LEU A 169 4.47 -16.20 0.98
CA LEU A 169 5.64 -15.35 0.67
C LEU A 169 5.24 -13.89 0.44
N ARG A 170 4.05 -13.66 -0.13
CA ARG A 170 3.50 -12.31 -0.30
C ARG A 170 3.24 -11.65 1.05
N GLU A 171 2.61 -12.36 1.99
CA GLU A 171 2.33 -11.84 3.32
C GLU A 171 3.61 -11.60 4.13
N LEU A 172 4.58 -12.52 4.06
CA LEU A 172 5.88 -12.33 4.69
C LEU A 172 6.62 -11.10 4.14
N ALA A 173 6.50 -10.82 2.84
CA ALA A 173 7.07 -9.62 2.23
C ALA A 173 6.30 -8.36 2.64
N ALA A 174 4.95 -8.39 2.64
CA ALA A 174 4.09 -7.28 3.05
C ALA A 174 4.33 -6.89 4.52
N LYS A 175 4.56 -7.87 5.39
CA LYS A 175 4.90 -7.65 6.82
C LYS A 175 6.39 -7.39 7.05
N CYS A 176 7.17 -7.17 6.00
CA CYS A 176 8.59 -6.86 6.08
C CYS A 176 9.45 -7.92 6.77
N PHE A 177 9.06 -9.19 6.72
CA PHE A 177 9.90 -10.32 7.11
C PHE A 177 10.87 -10.68 5.98
N LEU A 178 10.40 -10.64 4.72
CA LEU A 178 11.19 -10.82 3.52
C LEU A 178 11.45 -9.49 2.80
N PRO A 179 12.47 -9.42 1.92
CA PRO A 179 12.61 -8.31 0.99
C PRO A 179 11.40 -8.22 0.06
N GLY A 180 10.86 -7.01 -0.14
CA GLY A 180 9.63 -6.80 -0.94
C GLY A 180 9.84 -6.78 -2.46
N TYR A 181 11.06 -6.63 -2.96
CA TYR A 181 11.32 -6.40 -4.39
C TYR A 181 11.01 -7.60 -5.30
N GLY A 182 10.90 -8.81 -4.76
CA GLY A 182 10.51 -10.01 -5.52
C GLY A 182 8.99 -10.26 -5.57
N PHE A 183 8.23 -9.51 -4.79
CA PHE A 183 6.78 -9.70 -4.62
C PHE A 183 6.06 -8.37 -4.73
N PRO A 184 5.30 -8.12 -5.80
CA PRO A 184 4.46 -6.94 -5.91
C PRO A 184 3.29 -7.06 -4.92
N THR A 185 3.46 -6.51 -3.72
CA THR A 185 2.51 -6.64 -2.61
C THR A 185 1.33 -5.69 -2.72
N ASP A 186 1.54 -4.51 -3.32
CA ASP A 186 0.58 -3.42 -3.37
C ASP A 186 0.41 -2.91 -4.80
N ILE A 187 -0.03 -3.78 -5.70
CA ILE A 187 -0.30 -3.42 -7.10
C ILE A 187 -1.79 -3.43 -7.36
N ALA A 188 -2.30 -2.34 -7.92
CA ALA A 188 -3.64 -2.23 -8.45
C ALA A 188 -3.59 -2.08 -9.97
N SER A 189 -4.35 -2.90 -10.68
CA SER A 189 -4.49 -2.85 -12.13
C SER A 189 -5.67 -1.97 -12.54
N PHE A 190 -5.59 -1.42 -13.75
CA PHE A 190 -6.69 -0.72 -14.39
C PHE A 190 -7.25 -1.56 -15.53
N GLU A 191 -8.50 -1.98 -15.41
CA GLU A 191 -9.15 -2.80 -16.42
C GLU A 191 -9.83 -1.93 -17.47
N THR A 192 -9.40 -2.09 -18.71
CA THR A 192 -9.82 -1.28 -19.86
C THR A 192 -10.84 -1.98 -20.76
N THR A 193 -11.22 -3.23 -20.46
CA THR A 193 -12.09 -4.04 -21.33
C THR A 193 -13.43 -3.36 -21.54
N ASN A 194 -13.77 -3.11 -22.80
CA ASN A 194 -15.06 -2.56 -23.24
C ASN A 194 -15.78 -3.53 -24.20
N VAL A 195 -17.01 -3.19 -24.58
CA VAL A 195 -17.86 -4.03 -25.44
C VAL A 195 -17.24 -4.31 -26.80
N ILE A 196 -16.56 -3.32 -27.40
CA ILE A 196 -15.94 -3.46 -28.74
C ILE A 196 -14.79 -4.46 -28.67
N ASP A 197 -13.90 -4.29 -27.69
CA ASP A 197 -12.77 -5.18 -27.47
C ASP A 197 -13.25 -6.61 -27.19
N TYR A 198 -14.34 -6.76 -26.42
CA TYR A 198 -14.95 -8.07 -26.16
C TYR A 198 -15.50 -8.73 -27.43
N ILE A 199 -16.21 -7.99 -28.29
CA ILE A 199 -16.75 -8.52 -29.55
C ILE A 199 -15.60 -8.94 -30.49
N ARG A 200 -14.56 -8.12 -30.62
CA ARG A 200 -13.38 -8.40 -31.44
C ARG A 200 -12.69 -9.68 -30.95
N GLN A 201 -12.43 -9.78 -29.65
CA GLN A 201 -11.83 -10.97 -29.05
C GLN A 201 -12.69 -12.23 -29.24
N LYS A 202 -14.03 -12.10 -29.19
CA LYS A 202 -14.93 -13.22 -29.45
C LYS A 202 -14.84 -13.68 -30.90
N GLN A 203 -14.78 -12.76 -31.86
CA GLN A 203 -14.59 -13.08 -33.28
C GLN A 203 -13.23 -13.75 -33.55
N ASP A 204 -12.15 -13.23 -32.94
CA ASP A 204 -10.81 -13.80 -33.05
C ASP A 204 -10.76 -15.21 -32.46
N ARG A 205 -11.35 -15.44 -31.27
CA ARG A 205 -11.44 -16.78 -30.65
C ARG A 205 -12.28 -17.76 -31.45
N ASP A 206 -13.34 -17.34 -32.10
CA ASP A 206 -14.15 -18.20 -32.93
C ASP A 206 -13.41 -18.55 -34.24
N ALA A 207 -12.55 -17.65 -34.74
CA ALA A 207 -11.61 -17.92 -35.82
C ALA A 207 -10.44 -18.83 -35.39
N GLU A 208 -9.93 -18.70 -34.15
CA GLU A 208 -8.82 -19.50 -33.60
C GLU A 208 -9.26 -20.85 -33.00
N LYS A 209 -10.52 -21.04 -32.61
CA LYS A 209 -11.03 -22.39 -32.26
C LYS A 209 -10.93 -23.37 -33.40
N GLN A 210 -10.70 -22.91 -34.62
CA GLN A 210 -10.21 -23.72 -35.74
C GLN A 210 -8.68 -23.97 -35.69
N ARG A 211 -7.91 -23.32 -34.82
CA ARG A 211 -6.44 -23.42 -34.68
C ARG A 211 -6.00 -23.33 -33.21
N LYS A 212 -6.00 -24.48 -32.52
CA LYS A 212 -5.21 -24.82 -31.30
C LYS A 212 -5.24 -23.93 -30.03
N SER A 213 -5.52 -24.66 -28.93
CA SER A 213 -4.93 -24.74 -27.56
C SER A 213 -4.74 -23.54 -26.64
N ARG A 214 -5.06 -23.81 -25.46
CA ARG A 214 -5.07 -23.36 -24.05
C ARG A 214 -4.04 -22.30 -23.56
N GLU A 215 -3.14 -21.77 -24.35
CA GLU A 215 -2.07 -20.86 -23.88
C GLU A 215 -2.45 -19.35 -23.84
N ASP A 216 -3.55 -18.95 -24.51
CA ASP A 216 -3.84 -17.53 -24.76
C ASP A 216 -4.62 -16.79 -23.65
N ASN A 217 -5.11 -17.46 -22.62
CA ASN A 217 -5.78 -16.80 -21.50
C ASN A 217 -4.84 -16.00 -20.58
N VAL A 218 -3.53 -16.20 -20.70
CA VAL A 218 -2.51 -15.49 -19.92
C VAL A 218 -2.13 -14.16 -20.59
N SER A 219 -2.30 -14.01 -21.90
CA SER A 219 -1.91 -12.79 -22.62
C SER A 219 -2.83 -11.61 -22.33
N LEU A 220 -4.12 -11.85 -22.10
CA LEU A 220 -5.11 -10.79 -21.82
C LEU A 220 -4.91 -10.07 -20.47
N LEU A 221 -4.29 -10.74 -19.50
CA LEU A 221 -3.94 -10.14 -18.20
C LEU A 221 -2.61 -9.36 -18.27
N ARG A 222 -1.79 -9.57 -19.32
CA ARG A 222 -0.47 -8.92 -19.45
C ARG A 222 -0.56 -7.46 -19.89
N ASP A 223 -1.65 -7.04 -20.51
CA ASP A 223 -1.79 -5.69 -21.07
C ASP A 223 -2.53 -4.69 -20.16
N MET A 224 -2.93 -5.10 -18.95
CA MET A 224 -3.55 -4.18 -18.00
C MET A 224 -2.49 -3.33 -17.33
N PRO A 225 -2.54 -1.98 -17.49
CA PRO A 225 -1.61 -1.11 -16.81
C PRO A 225 -1.80 -1.25 -15.30
N SER A 226 -0.72 -1.47 -14.60
CA SER A 226 -0.70 -1.62 -13.14
C SER A 226 0.21 -0.58 -12.51
N ARG A 227 -0.14 -0.16 -11.30
CA ARG A 227 0.60 0.80 -10.48
C ARG A 227 0.63 0.31 -9.05
N ASN A 228 1.65 0.75 -8.30
CA ASN A 228 1.60 0.65 -6.85
C ASN A 228 0.31 1.30 -6.34
N LEU A 229 -0.32 0.71 -5.33
CA LEU A 229 -1.63 1.13 -4.83
C LEU A 229 -1.66 2.60 -4.40
N ALA A 230 -0.61 3.10 -3.74
CA ALA A 230 -0.50 4.50 -3.35
C ALA A 230 -0.52 5.46 -4.55
N VAL A 231 -0.04 5.03 -5.71
CA VAL A 231 -0.11 5.76 -6.98
C VAL A 231 -1.45 5.53 -7.65
N ALA A 232 -1.93 4.29 -7.67
CA ALA A 232 -3.16 3.90 -8.35
C ALA A 232 -4.41 4.60 -7.78
N ILE A 233 -4.51 4.77 -6.45
CA ILE A 233 -5.62 5.52 -5.82
C ILE A 233 -5.64 7.02 -6.17
N ARG A 234 -4.61 7.52 -6.84
CA ARG A 234 -4.50 8.89 -7.34
C ARG A 234 -4.73 8.94 -8.85
N GLU A 235 -4.06 8.06 -9.61
CA GLU A 235 -4.11 8.06 -11.07
C GLU A 235 -5.35 7.35 -11.62
N TYR A 236 -5.80 6.28 -10.95
CA TYR A 236 -6.91 5.42 -11.40
C TYR A 236 -8.19 5.60 -10.59
N ALA A 237 -8.24 6.56 -9.67
CA ALA A 237 -9.42 6.83 -8.85
C ALA A 237 -10.69 7.01 -9.71
N PRO A 238 -11.87 6.57 -9.25
CA PRO A 238 -13.12 6.75 -9.99
C PRO A 238 -13.37 8.22 -10.33
N GLY A 239 -13.54 8.51 -11.62
CA GLY A 239 -13.64 9.85 -12.18
C GLY A 239 -12.38 10.33 -12.89
N SER A 240 -11.20 9.75 -12.63
CA SER A 240 -9.96 10.04 -13.38
C SER A 240 -10.03 9.53 -14.80
N GLU A 241 -9.34 10.22 -15.70
CA GLU A 241 -9.16 9.83 -17.10
C GLU A 241 -7.70 9.46 -17.36
N ILE A 242 -7.50 8.29 -17.97
CA ILE A 242 -6.20 7.67 -18.20
C ILE A 242 -5.97 7.52 -19.70
N VAL A 243 -4.83 8.00 -20.21
CA VAL A 243 -4.43 7.84 -21.61
C VAL A 243 -3.63 6.54 -21.76
N LEU A 244 -4.14 5.65 -22.60
CA LEU A 244 -3.48 4.40 -22.97
C LEU A 244 -3.60 4.19 -24.47
N ASP A 245 -2.47 3.96 -25.14
CA ASP A 245 -2.41 3.72 -26.59
C ASP A 245 -3.19 4.75 -27.42
N GLY A 246 -3.07 6.04 -27.05
CA GLY A 246 -3.74 7.15 -27.74
C GLY A 246 -5.25 7.24 -27.51
N ARG A 247 -5.81 6.49 -26.58
CA ARG A 247 -7.22 6.54 -26.16
C ARG A 247 -7.35 6.94 -24.70
N VAL A 248 -8.42 7.65 -24.37
CA VAL A 248 -8.74 8.09 -23.02
C VAL A 248 -9.81 7.20 -22.43
N PHE A 249 -9.45 6.52 -21.35
CA PHE A 249 -10.35 5.67 -20.57
C PHE A 249 -10.74 6.39 -19.28
N LYS A 250 -12.02 6.38 -18.93
CA LYS A 250 -12.50 6.95 -17.68
C LYS A 250 -12.69 5.87 -16.64
N SER A 251 -12.07 6.02 -15.48
CA SER A 251 -12.29 5.15 -14.33
C SER A 251 -13.70 5.37 -13.77
N LYS A 252 -14.49 4.31 -13.64
CA LYS A 252 -15.89 4.37 -13.21
C LYS A 252 -16.17 3.55 -11.95
N GLY A 253 -15.16 2.84 -11.43
CA GLY A 253 -15.35 2.07 -10.23
C GLY A 253 -14.22 1.11 -9.89
N ILE A 254 -14.54 0.19 -9.02
CA ILE A 254 -13.60 -0.71 -8.35
C ILE A 254 -14.03 -2.15 -8.60
N PRO A 255 -13.15 -3.06 -9.04
CA PRO A 255 -13.47 -4.46 -9.11
C PRO A 255 -13.65 -4.99 -7.69
N LEU A 256 -14.81 -5.54 -7.42
CA LEU A 256 -15.10 -6.11 -6.12
C LEU A 256 -14.62 -7.56 -6.10
N ALA A 257 -13.75 -7.90 -5.13
CA ALA A 257 -13.11 -9.22 -5.05
C ALA A 257 -14.09 -10.40 -4.84
N TRP A 258 -15.35 -10.10 -4.54
CA TRP A 258 -16.40 -11.09 -4.31
C TRP A 258 -17.22 -11.49 -5.54
N HIS A 259 -16.82 -11.11 -6.75
CA HIS A 259 -17.55 -11.47 -7.99
C HIS A 259 -17.73 -12.97 -8.24
N ASN A 260 -17.01 -13.82 -7.50
CA ASN A 260 -17.16 -15.27 -7.60
C ASN A 260 -18.13 -15.87 -6.57
N ILE A 261 -18.83 -15.07 -5.81
CA ILE A 261 -19.72 -15.52 -4.73
C ILE A 261 -21.16 -15.31 -5.16
N HIS A 262 -21.86 -16.44 -5.33
CA HIS A 262 -23.22 -16.49 -5.87
C HIS A 262 -24.35 -16.09 -4.88
N SER A 263 -24.03 -15.72 -3.63
CA SER A 263 -25.05 -15.32 -2.66
C SER A 263 -25.08 -13.80 -2.44
N SER A 264 -26.30 -13.27 -2.31
CA SER A 264 -26.56 -11.87 -2.01
C SER A 264 -25.91 -11.42 -0.69
N ASP A 265 -25.91 -12.31 0.28
CA ASP A 265 -25.48 -12.04 1.65
C ASP A 265 -23.96 -11.82 1.79
N ALA A 266 -23.18 -12.42 0.87
CA ALA A 266 -21.72 -12.25 0.86
C ALA A 266 -21.27 -10.84 0.43
N LYS A 267 -22.10 -10.14 -0.32
CA LYS A 267 -21.82 -8.79 -0.81
C LYS A 267 -21.96 -7.74 0.30
N GLU A 268 -22.74 -8.02 1.33
CA GLU A 268 -22.89 -7.17 2.51
C GLU A 268 -21.68 -7.27 3.46
N ALA A 269 -20.83 -8.26 3.24
CA ALA A 269 -19.70 -8.58 4.11
C ALA A 269 -18.41 -7.81 3.76
N GLN A 270 -18.48 -6.73 2.97
CA GLN A 270 -17.29 -5.94 2.66
C GLN A 270 -16.75 -5.30 3.94
N LYS A 271 -15.48 -5.63 4.25
CA LYS A 271 -14.75 -5.02 5.35
C LYS A 271 -14.29 -3.62 4.93
N PHE A 272 -14.61 -2.65 5.75
CA PHE A 272 -14.08 -1.30 5.64
C PHE A 272 -13.15 -1.05 6.81
N ASP A 273 -11.98 -0.55 6.49
CA ASP A 273 -11.01 -0.15 7.49
C ASP A 273 -11.32 1.25 8.00
N LEU A 274 -10.83 1.58 9.18
CA LEU A 274 -10.93 2.92 9.76
C LEU A 274 -9.55 3.54 9.87
N ALA A 275 -9.29 4.58 9.08
CA ALA A 275 -8.12 5.42 9.24
C ALA A 275 -8.47 6.66 10.06
N TRP A 276 -7.55 7.09 10.93
CA TRP A 276 -7.73 8.30 11.73
C TRP A 276 -6.44 9.09 11.87
N ARG A 277 -6.57 10.40 12.08
CA ARG A 277 -5.45 11.29 12.36
C ARG A 277 -5.79 12.20 13.52
N CYS A 278 -4.95 12.21 14.53
CA CYS A 278 -5.04 13.14 15.63
C CYS A 278 -4.62 14.55 15.17
N VAL A 279 -5.51 15.53 15.27
CA VAL A 279 -5.19 16.93 14.93
C VAL A 279 -4.27 17.56 15.95
N HIS A 280 -4.19 17.02 17.16
CA HIS A 280 -3.37 17.56 18.25
C HIS A 280 -1.87 17.26 18.04
N CYS A 281 -1.52 16.01 17.82
CA CYS A 281 -0.12 15.58 17.70
C CYS A 281 0.26 15.01 16.33
N GLY A 282 -0.67 14.99 15.38
CA GLY A 282 -0.45 14.47 14.02
C GLY A 282 -0.26 12.96 13.93
N GLN A 283 -0.39 12.22 15.03
CA GLN A 283 -0.35 10.75 15.02
C GLN A 283 -1.49 10.22 14.17
N ASN A 284 -1.21 9.17 13.41
CA ASN A 284 -2.22 8.47 12.64
C ASN A 284 -2.30 6.99 13.04
N GLY A 285 -3.45 6.40 12.83
CA GLY A 285 -3.67 4.98 13.03
C GLY A 285 -4.60 4.40 11.97
N PHE A 286 -4.58 3.07 11.89
CA PHE A 286 -5.34 2.33 10.92
C PHE A 286 -5.88 1.06 11.59
N ASN A 287 -7.19 0.99 11.74
CA ASN A 287 -7.86 -0.13 12.38
C ASN A 287 -8.55 -0.99 11.32
N THR A 288 -8.14 -2.23 11.26
CA THR A 288 -8.71 -3.25 10.37
C THR A 288 -9.85 -4.03 11.01
N ASP A 289 -10.19 -3.74 12.26
CA ASP A 289 -11.25 -4.41 13.00
C ASP A 289 -12.61 -3.75 12.74
N SER A 290 -13.53 -4.50 12.17
CA SER A 290 -14.91 -4.05 11.91
C SER A 290 -15.74 -3.78 13.18
N ALA A 291 -15.25 -4.20 14.34
CA ALA A 291 -15.89 -4.00 15.64
C ALA A 291 -15.44 -2.72 16.36
N VAL A 292 -14.57 -1.90 15.75
CA VAL A 292 -14.14 -0.63 16.35
C VAL A 292 -15.32 0.32 16.45
N ASP A 293 -15.65 0.71 17.67
CA ASP A 293 -16.63 1.77 17.90
C ASP A 293 -16.02 3.12 17.46
N ILE A 294 -16.51 3.65 16.35
CA ILE A 294 -16.08 4.93 15.77
C ILE A 294 -16.20 6.11 16.74
N ASN A 295 -17.05 5.99 17.76
CA ASN A 295 -17.26 7.02 18.79
C ASN A 295 -16.21 6.95 19.92
N ASN A 296 -15.47 5.86 20.02
CA ASN A 296 -14.52 5.61 21.11
C ASN A 296 -13.09 5.32 20.59
N VAL A 297 -12.66 6.05 19.57
CA VAL A 297 -11.28 6.00 19.07
C VAL A 297 -10.44 7.04 19.82
N TYR A 298 -9.28 6.64 20.32
CA TYR A 298 -8.33 7.51 21.01
C TYR A 298 -6.97 7.48 20.32
N CYS A 299 -6.22 8.58 20.45
CA CYS A 299 -4.86 8.68 19.98
C CYS A 299 -3.97 7.70 20.75
N ASP A 300 -3.21 6.89 20.05
CA ASP A 300 -2.30 5.90 20.62
C ASP A 300 -0.92 6.47 21.05
N ASN A 301 -0.72 7.79 20.88
CA ASN A 301 0.45 8.48 21.40
C ASN A 301 0.31 8.65 22.93
N PRO A 302 1.19 8.03 23.74
CA PRO A 302 1.09 8.08 25.20
C PRO A 302 1.14 9.51 25.76
N SER A 303 1.80 10.44 25.06
CA SER A 303 1.90 11.85 25.45
C SER A 303 0.70 12.71 25.03
N CYS A 304 -0.28 12.12 24.33
CA CYS A 304 -1.44 12.83 23.83
C CYS A 304 -2.75 12.26 24.37
N GLY A 305 -3.07 10.99 24.06
CA GLY A 305 -4.27 10.31 24.53
C GLY A 305 -5.63 10.93 24.14
N GLU A 306 -5.63 11.97 23.27
CA GLU A 306 -6.84 12.70 22.88
C GLU A 306 -7.85 11.83 22.15
N LYS A 307 -9.13 12.10 22.35
CA LYS A 307 -10.21 11.46 21.64
C LYS A 307 -10.27 11.93 20.18
N ILE A 308 -10.26 10.98 19.24
CA ILE A 308 -10.35 11.24 17.81
C ILE A 308 -11.80 11.53 17.42
N ARG A 309 -12.05 12.71 16.86
CA ARG A 309 -13.39 13.10 16.43
C ARG A 309 -13.78 12.37 15.14
N ILE A 310 -15.07 12.25 14.88
CA ILE A 310 -15.59 11.57 13.68
C ILE A 310 -15.10 12.23 12.37
N ASN A 311 -14.93 13.54 12.35
CA ASN A 311 -14.40 14.26 11.18
C ASN A 311 -12.89 14.04 10.94
N GLU A 312 -12.17 13.51 11.92
CA GLU A 312 -10.76 13.12 11.87
C GLU A 312 -10.58 11.65 11.44
N GLN A 313 -11.68 10.96 11.24
CA GLN A 313 -11.74 9.56 10.83
C GLN A 313 -12.15 9.45 9.36
N ARG A 314 -11.70 8.38 8.72
CA ARG A 314 -12.04 8.05 7.33
C ARG A 314 -12.39 6.58 7.25
N LYS A 315 -13.58 6.29 6.72
CA LYS A 315 -13.95 4.93 6.32
C LYS A 315 -13.26 4.60 5.01
N VAL A 316 -12.44 3.56 5.01
CA VAL A 316 -11.48 3.30 3.93
C VAL A 316 -11.73 1.95 3.29
N LEU A 317 -11.61 1.91 1.98
CA LEU A 317 -11.46 0.70 1.19
C LEU A 317 -10.07 0.69 0.53
N GLN A 318 -9.36 -0.41 0.66
CA GLN A 318 -8.14 -0.68 -0.11
C GLN A 318 -8.54 -1.40 -1.41
N PRO A 319 -8.53 -0.71 -2.57
CA PRO A 319 -8.97 -1.30 -3.82
C PRO A 319 -7.92 -2.29 -4.36
N THR A 320 -8.37 -3.40 -4.91
CA THR A 320 -7.51 -4.38 -5.61
C THR A 320 -7.26 -3.99 -7.08
N GLY A 321 -7.99 -3.01 -7.59
CA GLY A 321 -7.88 -2.50 -8.95
C GLY A 321 -8.92 -1.42 -9.23
N PHE A 322 -8.98 -1.02 -10.49
CA PHE A 322 -9.92 -0.02 -11.01
C PHE A 322 -10.46 -0.47 -12.35
N VAL A 323 -11.65 0.01 -12.72
CA VAL A 323 -12.38 -0.49 -13.88
C VAL A 323 -12.96 0.65 -14.70
N HIS A 324 -12.79 0.56 -16.02
CA HIS A 324 -13.54 1.33 -17.01
C HIS A 324 -14.95 0.76 -17.18
N ASP A 325 -15.93 1.57 -17.59
CA ASP A 325 -17.28 1.07 -17.89
C ASP A 325 -17.26 0.20 -19.15
N PHE A 326 -17.73 -1.04 -19.03
CA PHE A 326 -17.75 -1.98 -20.15
C PHE A 326 -18.54 -1.47 -21.36
N TYR A 327 -19.57 -0.67 -21.14
CA TYR A 327 -20.45 -0.15 -22.20
C TYR A 327 -20.02 1.24 -22.74
N GLU A 328 -19.01 1.87 -22.13
CA GLU A 328 -18.50 3.16 -22.55
C GLU A 328 -17.30 2.98 -23.49
N GLU A 329 -17.33 3.64 -24.64
CA GLU A 329 -16.20 3.62 -25.56
C GLU A 329 -15.15 4.65 -25.10
N PRO A 330 -13.84 4.29 -25.12
CA PRO A 330 -12.81 5.25 -24.83
C PRO A 330 -12.77 6.32 -25.93
N ARG A 331 -12.60 7.58 -25.54
CA ARG A 331 -12.50 8.67 -26.51
C ARG A 331 -11.08 8.78 -27.09
N ASN A 332 -10.99 9.31 -28.31
CA ASN A 332 -9.70 9.49 -29.00
C ASN A 332 -9.07 10.88 -28.76
N ASP A 333 -9.83 11.83 -28.20
CA ASP A 333 -9.29 13.15 -27.86
C ASP A 333 -8.49 13.09 -26.57
N VAL A 334 -7.18 13.19 -26.71
CA VAL A 334 -6.21 13.15 -25.59
C VAL A 334 -5.79 14.55 -25.11
N THR A 335 -6.39 15.61 -25.62
CA THR A 335 -5.98 17.00 -25.33
C THR A 335 -6.38 17.44 -23.91
N THR A 336 -7.48 16.91 -23.39
CA THR A 336 -7.99 17.23 -22.06
C THR A 336 -8.24 15.97 -21.25
N GLN A 337 -7.88 16.00 -19.97
CA GLN A 337 -8.08 14.88 -19.03
C GLN A 337 -8.57 15.39 -17.69
N THR A 338 -9.41 14.61 -17.04
CA THR A 338 -9.86 14.87 -15.68
C THR A 338 -8.98 14.11 -14.69
N PHE A 339 -8.45 14.81 -13.70
CA PHE A 339 -7.65 14.25 -12.63
C PHE A 339 -8.37 14.41 -11.29
N ILE A 340 -8.27 13.40 -10.44
CA ILE A 340 -8.72 13.51 -9.06
C ILE A 340 -7.62 14.21 -8.25
N PRO A 341 -7.95 15.25 -7.44
CA PRO A 341 -6.98 15.97 -6.63
C PRO A 341 -6.24 15.04 -5.67
N VAL A 342 -4.92 15.22 -5.60
CA VAL A 342 -4.06 14.48 -4.68
C VAL A 342 -4.27 14.99 -3.26
N GLN A 343 -4.57 14.09 -2.34
CA GLN A 343 -4.63 14.40 -0.91
C GLN A 343 -3.23 14.30 -0.29
N THR A 344 -2.93 15.19 0.65
CA THR A 344 -1.69 15.11 1.43
C THR A 344 -1.71 13.84 2.28
N PRO A 345 -0.69 12.97 2.19
CA PRO A 345 -0.65 11.75 2.99
C PRO A 345 -0.57 12.06 4.48
N TRP A 346 -1.12 11.19 5.30
CA TRP A 346 -0.92 11.23 6.73
C TRP A 346 0.34 10.44 7.08
N ILE A 347 1.31 11.13 7.66
CA ILE A 347 2.63 10.57 7.96
C ILE A 347 2.86 10.69 9.46
N ALA A 348 3.27 9.61 10.13
CA ALA A 348 3.61 9.63 11.55
C ALA A 348 4.79 8.72 11.86
N GLY A 349 5.83 9.30 12.44
CA GLY A 349 6.97 8.61 13.03
C GLY A 349 6.87 8.56 14.56
N LYS A 350 7.44 7.52 15.16
CA LYS A 350 7.54 7.29 16.62
C LYS A 350 8.99 7.26 17.11
N GLY A 351 9.95 7.65 16.28
CA GLY A 351 11.36 7.63 16.61
C GLY A 351 11.74 8.57 17.75
N ALA A 352 12.89 8.33 18.36
CA ALA A 352 13.44 9.22 19.37
C ALA A 352 13.89 10.55 18.76
N ARG A 353 13.79 11.63 19.54
CA ARG A 353 14.33 12.94 19.18
C ARG A 353 15.85 12.91 19.16
N LEU A 354 16.45 13.42 18.09
CA LEU A 354 17.88 13.58 17.92
C LEU A 354 18.18 15.07 17.78
N SER A 355 19.23 15.54 18.43
CA SER A 355 19.66 16.93 18.31
C SER A 355 20.24 17.20 16.92
N LEU A 356 19.99 18.41 16.38
CA LEU A 356 20.73 18.91 15.23
C LEU A 356 22.19 19.22 15.63
N PRO A 357 23.13 19.28 14.68
CA PRO A 357 24.51 19.68 14.96
C PRO A 357 24.60 21.02 15.70
N ASN A 358 23.77 21.98 15.30
CA ASN A 358 23.48 23.17 16.08
C ASN A 358 22.08 22.98 16.73
N SER A 359 22.05 22.67 18.02
CA SER A 359 20.82 22.42 18.77
C SER A 359 19.89 23.63 18.86
N ALA A 360 20.39 24.83 18.66
CA ALA A 360 19.58 26.05 18.61
C ALA A 360 18.66 26.11 17.37
N LEU A 361 18.95 25.33 16.32
CA LEU A 361 18.14 25.30 15.09
C LEU A 361 16.98 24.29 15.15
N GLY A 362 16.84 23.54 16.24
CA GLY A 362 15.76 22.59 16.41
C GLY A 362 16.21 21.14 16.65
N PHE A 363 15.42 20.20 16.21
CA PHE A 363 15.70 18.77 16.37
C PHE A 363 15.16 17.93 15.19
N MET A 364 15.56 16.68 15.13
CA MET A 364 15.11 15.73 14.10
C MET A 364 14.62 14.42 14.73
N VAL A 365 13.83 13.68 13.97
CA VAL A 365 13.37 12.32 14.31
C VAL A 365 13.60 11.44 13.11
N ALA A 366 14.20 10.27 13.32
CA ALA A 366 14.29 9.22 12.29
C ALA A 366 13.60 7.97 12.81
N ASP A 367 12.73 7.40 11.98
CA ASP A 367 11.97 6.20 12.30
C ASP A 367 11.99 5.24 11.11
N THR A 368 12.29 3.99 11.37
CA THR A 368 12.31 2.92 10.36
C THR A 368 10.99 2.14 10.30
N SER A 369 10.04 2.43 11.18
CA SER A 369 8.73 1.78 11.30
C SER A 369 7.58 2.78 11.31
N GLY A 370 7.79 3.95 10.76
CA GLY A 370 6.77 4.98 10.67
C GLY A 370 5.64 4.60 9.74
N HIS A 371 4.50 5.25 9.90
CA HIS A 371 3.27 4.95 9.20
C HIS A 371 2.92 6.03 8.19
N VAL A 372 2.59 5.61 6.97
CA VAL A 372 2.11 6.51 5.91
C VAL A 372 0.76 6.00 5.41
N PHE A 373 -0.24 6.87 5.45
CA PHE A 373 -1.56 6.63 4.91
C PHE A 373 -1.80 7.56 3.72
N ASN A 374 -1.81 6.98 2.51
CA ASN A 374 -2.20 7.66 1.29
C ASN A 374 -3.68 7.43 1.05
N TYR A 375 -4.43 8.46 0.63
CA TYR A 375 -5.84 8.31 0.39
C TYR A 375 -6.34 9.23 -0.73
N SER A 376 -7.50 8.88 -1.26
CA SER A 376 -8.26 9.67 -2.21
C SER A 376 -9.67 9.88 -1.68
N SER A 377 -10.10 11.13 -1.66
CA SER A 377 -11.44 11.54 -1.20
C SER A 377 -12.34 12.01 -2.36
N GLY A 378 -12.00 11.63 -3.59
CA GLY A 378 -12.74 12.02 -4.77
C GLY A 378 -12.50 13.46 -5.21
N LEU A 379 -13.19 13.87 -6.29
CA LEU A 379 -13.00 15.16 -6.94
C LEU A 379 -13.28 16.35 -6.00
N TYR A 380 -14.22 16.20 -5.08
CA TYR A 380 -14.69 17.29 -4.21
C TYR A 380 -14.23 17.13 -2.74
N GLY A 381 -13.44 16.09 -2.43
CA GLY A 381 -12.92 15.88 -1.08
C GLY A 381 -13.88 15.24 -0.07
N HIS A 382 -15.09 14.85 -0.50
CA HIS A 382 -16.13 14.30 0.37
C HIS A 382 -16.24 12.77 0.34
N GLY A 383 -15.33 12.09 -0.37
CA GLY A 383 -15.35 10.64 -0.54
C GLY A 383 -16.10 10.22 -1.79
N TYR A 384 -16.40 8.93 -1.82
CA TYR A 384 -17.08 8.26 -2.93
C TYR A 384 -18.36 7.60 -2.45
N ALA A 385 -19.40 7.66 -3.28
CA ALA A 385 -20.48 6.71 -3.24
C ALA A 385 -20.10 5.48 -4.07
N VAL A 386 -20.34 4.29 -3.54
CA VAL A 386 -19.97 3.02 -4.17
C VAL A 386 -21.14 2.04 -4.11
N CYS A 387 -21.44 1.41 -5.22
CA CYS A 387 -22.36 0.29 -5.27
C CYS A 387 -21.64 -1.00 -4.89
N LEU A 388 -22.03 -1.62 -3.78
CA LEU A 388 -21.45 -2.87 -3.30
C LEU A 388 -21.86 -4.10 -4.14
N GLU A 389 -22.80 -3.94 -5.07
CA GLU A 389 -23.20 -4.98 -6.02
C GLU A 389 -22.28 -5.05 -7.24
N CYS A 390 -22.06 -3.90 -7.89
CA CYS A 390 -21.34 -3.87 -9.18
C CYS A 390 -19.99 -3.15 -9.14
N GLY A 391 -19.64 -2.50 -8.03
CA GLY A 391 -18.39 -1.75 -7.87
C GLY A 391 -18.38 -0.36 -8.51
N ARG A 392 -19.49 0.08 -9.12
CA ARG A 392 -19.59 1.45 -9.66
C ARG A 392 -19.35 2.46 -8.54
N ALA A 393 -18.51 3.45 -8.81
CA ALA A 393 -18.16 4.46 -7.81
C ALA A 393 -18.15 5.86 -8.43
N GLU A 394 -18.58 6.84 -7.65
CA GLU A 394 -18.63 8.24 -8.06
C GLU A 394 -18.26 9.18 -6.91
N SER A 395 -17.55 10.26 -7.21
CA SER A 395 -17.17 11.28 -6.23
C SER A 395 -18.40 12.03 -5.71
N GLN A 396 -18.54 12.14 -4.37
CA GLN A 396 -19.61 12.90 -3.74
C GLN A 396 -19.32 14.41 -3.83
N LYS A 397 -20.33 15.18 -4.26
CA LYS A 397 -20.24 16.64 -4.30
C LYS A 397 -20.41 17.27 -2.91
N GLU A 398 -21.16 16.62 -2.05
CA GLU A 398 -21.45 17.03 -0.69
C GLU A 398 -21.29 15.84 0.26
N LYS A 399 -20.85 16.14 1.49
CA LYS A 399 -20.75 15.11 2.54
C LYS A 399 -22.16 14.55 2.84
N GLU A 400 -22.21 13.24 3.08
CA GLU A 400 -23.43 12.50 3.45
C GLU A 400 -24.53 12.47 2.38
N LYS A 401 -24.29 13.01 1.17
CA LYS A 401 -25.24 12.96 0.05
C LYS A 401 -24.75 12.04 -1.06
N PHE A 402 -25.67 11.25 -1.62
CA PHE A 402 -25.39 10.46 -2.81
C PHE A 402 -25.30 11.36 -4.06
N PRO A 403 -24.41 11.05 -5.02
CA PRO A 403 -24.47 11.63 -6.37
C PRO A 403 -25.79 11.28 -7.05
N LEU A 404 -26.34 12.19 -7.87
CA LEU A 404 -27.62 11.97 -8.57
C LEU A 404 -27.60 10.70 -9.44
N SER A 405 -26.48 10.42 -10.10
CA SER A 405 -26.31 9.24 -10.98
C SER A 405 -26.10 7.93 -10.23
N LEU A 406 -25.82 7.99 -8.93
CA LEU A 406 -25.58 6.82 -8.07
C LEU A 406 -26.28 7.02 -6.72
N SER A 407 -27.59 7.08 -6.74
CA SER A 407 -28.45 7.23 -5.57
C SER A 407 -29.42 6.04 -5.43
N PRO A 408 -29.96 5.76 -4.23
CA PRO A 408 -30.96 4.72 -4.03
C PRO A 408 -32.21 4.89 -4.88
N GLU A 409 -32.54 6.12 -5.24
CA GLU A 409 -33.74 6.48 -6.01
C GLU A 409 -33.55 6.28 -7.51
N GLN A 410 -32.32 6.14 -7.99
CA GLN A 410 -32.00 6.04 -9.40
C GLN A 410 -31.37 4.70 -9.77
N LYS A 411 -31.97 3.99 -10.73
CA LYS A 411 -31.38 2.76 -11.29
C LYS A 411 -30.15 3.08 -12.10
N HIS A 412 -29.08 2.32 -11.87
CA HIS A 412 -27.84 2.42 -12.64
C HIS A 412 -27.49 1.08 -13.30
N TYR A 413 -26.64 1.12 -14.31
CA TYR A 413 -26.11 -0.08 -14.95
C TYR A 413 -24.86 -0.58 -14.23
N PRO A 414 -24.63 -1.91 -14.18
CA PRO A 414 -23.40 -2.45 -13.61
C PRO A 414 -22.18 -2.04 -14.46
N LEU A 415 -21.01 -1.95 -13.82
CA LEU A 415 -19.74 -1.69 -14.52
C LEU A 415 -19.43 -2.76 -15.57
N LYS A 416 -19.77 -4.01 -15.24
CA LYS A 416 -19.63 -5.17 -16.13
C LYS A 416 -20.93 -5.95 -16.14
N PRO A 417 -21.37 -6.39 -17.31
CA PRO A 417 -22.50 -7.32 -17.38
C PRO A 417 -22.09 -8.69 -16.85
N SER A 418 -23.07 -9.48 -16.40
CA SER A 418 -22.85 -10.90 -16.12
C SER A 418 -22.39 -11.63 -17.39
N LYS A 419 -21.79 -12.82 -17.25
CA LYS A 419 -21.38 -13.63 -18.40
C LYS A 419 -22.57 -13.92 -19.31
N HIS A 420 -23.73 -14.27 -18.73
CA HIS A 420 -24.97 -14.54 -19.45
C HIS A 420 -25.47 -13.31 -20.23
N ASP A 421 -25.48 -12.12 -19.62
CA ASP A 421 -25.95 -10.91 -20.28
C ASP A 421 -25.00 -10.49 -21.42
N ARG A 422 -23.68 -10.70 -21.25
CA ARG A 422 -22.67 -10.48 -22.32
C ARG A 422 -22.89 -11.37 -23.52
N GLU A 423 -23.15 -12.66 -23.27
CA GLU A 423 -23.36 -13.66 -24.33
C GLU A 423 -24.64 -13.39 -25.11
N ASN A 424 -25.68 -12.90 -24.43
CA ASN A 424 -26.98 -12.62 -25.03
C ASN A 424 -27.17 -11.15 -25.48
N GLY A 425 -26.14 -10.30 -25.34
CA GLY A 425 -26.22 -8.88 -25.71
C GLY A 425 -27.23 -8.06 -24.90
N GLN A 426 -27.63 -8.55 -23.72
CA GLN A 426 -28.60 -7.89 -22.87
C GLN A 426 -27.93 -6.88 -21.93
N ARG A 427 -28.57 -5.73 -21.72
CA ARG A 427 -28.14 -4.71 -20.77
C ARG A 427 -29.23 -4.57 -19.69
N LYS A 428 -28.95 -5.11 -18.50
CA LYS A 428 -29.87 -5.04 -17.36
C LYS A 428 -29.40 -4.01 -16.35
N PHE A 429 -30.32 -3.40 -15.64
CA PHE A 429 -29.99 -2.55 -14.49
C PHE A 429 -29.38 -3.36 -13.35
N CYS A 430 -28.52 -2.71 -12.59
CA CYS A 430 -27.97 -3.28 -11.36
C CYS A 430 -29.07 -3.38 -10.29
N GLU A 431 -29.11 -4.50 -9.59
CA GLU A 431 -30.07 -4.73 -8.49
C GLU A 431 -29.59 -4.11 -7.15
N GLY A 432 -28.41 -3.46 -7.17
CA GLY A 432 -27.73 -2.95 -5.97
C GLY A 432 -28.12 -1.54 -5.54
N SER A 433 -29.31 -1.03 -5.92
CA SER A 433 -29.76 0.31 -5.49
C SER A 433 -29.88 0.46 -3.97
N GLU A 434 -30.20 -0.63 -3.25
CA GLU A 434 -30.26 -0.67 -1.79
C GLU A 434 -28.89 -0.95 -1.12
N ARG A 435 -27.85 -1.21 -1.93
CA ARG A 435 -26.49 -1.57 -1.47
C ARG A 435 -25.48 -0.48 -1.79
N LEU A 436 -25.93 0.75 -1.83
CA LEU A 436 -25.07 1.90 -1.99
C LEU A 436 -24.49 2.30 -0.64
N ILE A 437 -23.19 2.55 -0.63
CA ILE A 437 -22.49 3.14 0.50
C ILE A 437 -21.92 4.50 0.12
N LYS A 438 -21.91 5.43 1.05
CA LYS A 438 -21.36 6.79 0.89
C LYS A 438 -20.24 7.06 1.88
N ASP A 439 -19.61 8.21 1.72
CA ASP A 439 -18.51 8.69 2.57
C ASP A 439 -17.33 7.69 2.66
N LEU A 440 -17.10 6.96 1.56
CA LEU A 440 -16.03 6.00 1.44
C LEU A 440 -14.80 6.64 0.83
N HIS A 441 -13.65 6.45 1.44
CA HIS A 441 -12.36 6.89 0.91
C HIS A 441 -11.58 5.69 0.37
N LEU A 442 -10.78 5.91 -0.68
CA LEU A 442 -9.83 4.91 -1.15
C LEU A 442 -8.52 5.13 -0.43
N GLY A 443 -7.90 4.09 0.08
CA GLY A 443 -6.70 4.22 0.88
C GLY A 443 -5.64 3.18 0.61
N SER A 444 -4.41 3.54 0.96
CA SER A 444 -3.25 2.64 1.03
C SER A 444 -2.47 2.99 2.29
N TYR A 445 -2.29 2.01 3.15
CA TYR A 445 -1.55 2.15 4.40
C TYR A 445 -0.26 1.34 4.33
N MET A 446 0.86 1.97 4.63
CA MET A 446 2.15 1.31 4.61
C MET A 446 3.01 1.71 5.80
N THR A 447 3.90 0.81 6.19
CA THR A 447 5.00 1.09 7.12
C THR A 447 6.27 1.34 6.32
N THR A 448 6.99 2.43 6.64
CA THR A 448 8.19 2.80 5.89
C THR A 448 9.18 3.62 6.73
N ASP A 449 10.33 3.93 6.16
CA ASP A 449 11.30 4.84 6.78
C ASP A 449 10.81 6.27 6.68
N ILE A 450 10.86 6.99 7.80
CA ILE A 450 10.44 8.40 7.91
C ILE A 450 11.57 9.21 8.56
N PHE A 451 11.77 10.40 8.04
CA PHE A 451 12.59 11.44 8.66
C PHE A 451 11.73 12.69 8.88
N GLU A 452 11.82 13.25 10.07
CA GLU A 452 11.14 14.48 10.47
C GLU A 452 12.16 15.52 10.92
N LEU A 453 11.96 16.74 10.49
CA LEU A 453 12.79 17.87 10.87
C LEU A 453 11.91 18.97 11.45
N VAL A 454 12.24 19.40 12.66
CA VAL A 454 11.62 20.53 13.36
C VAL A 454 12.62 21.66 13.39
N LEU A 455 12.24 22.78 12.81
CA LEU A 455 13.10 23.95 12.72
C LEU A 455 12.66 25.02 13.74
N HIS A 456 13.66 25.60 14.38
CA HIS A 456 13.55 26.71 15.31
C HIS A 456 14.37 27.89 14.78
N HIS A 457 13.77 29.08 14.80
CA HIS A 457 14.45 30.33 14.45
C HIS A 457 15.12 30.91 15.69
N PRO A 458 16.45 30.81 15.84
CA PRO A 458 17.10 31.13 17.11
C PRO A 458 16.99 32.63 17.52
N GLU A 459 17.04 33.55 16.54
CA GLU A 459 16.94 35.00 16.82
C GLU A 459 15.53 35.44 17.24
N ARG A 460 14.48 34.81 16.68
CA ARG A 460 13.09 35.08 17.00
C ARG A 460 12.56 34.24 18.15
N ASN A 461 13.30 33.19 18.51
CA ASN A 461 12.90 32.17 19.47
C ASN A 461 11.54 31.54 19.13
N GLU A 462 11.32 31.24 17.85
CA GLU A 462 10.04 30.74 17.33
C GLU A 462 10.23 29.43 16.56
N TYR A 463 9.29 28.51 16.75
CA TYR A 463 9.13 27.33 15.92
C TYR A 463 8.17 27.58 14.77
N LEU A 464 8.28 26.79 13.71
CA LEU A 464 7.30 26.77 12.64
C LEU A 464 5.96 26.24 13.21
N THR A 465 4.93 27.07 13.20
CA THR A 465 3.59 26.73 13.71
C THR A 465 2.69 26.19 12.61
N ASP A 466 1.61 25.49 12.97
CA ASP A 466 0.64 24.96 12.01
C ASP A 466 -0.41 26.01 11.61
N SER A 467 0.07 27.14 11.04
CA SER A 467 -0.76 28.19 10.47
C SER A 467 -0.85 28.08 8.95
N LYS A 468 -1.87 28.70 8.33
CA LYS A 468 -2.01 28.71 6.86
C LYS A 468 -0.83 29.39 6.17
N GLU A 469 -0.24 30.42 6.78
CA GLU A 469 0.93 31.13 6.24
C GLU A 469 2.16 30.22 6.24
N ASN A 470 2.37 29.49 7.34
CA ASN A 470 3.49 28.58 7.51
C ASN A 470 3.33 27.28 6.71
N GLU A 471 2.12 26.95 6.25
CA GLU A 471 1.86 25.74 5.47
C GLU A 471 2.67 25.70 4.17
N SER A 472 2.68 26.79 3.42
CA SER A 472 3.47 26.91 2.18
C SER A 472 4.97 26.84 2.45
N ILE A 473 5.43 27.45 3.57
CA ILE A 473 6.82 27.39 4.01
C ILE A 473 7.21 25.95 4.33
N ALA A 474 6.38 25.25 5.13
CA ALA A 474 6.63 23.87 5.51
C ALA A 474 6.74 22.92 4.29
N PHE A 475 5.81 23.04 3.33
CA PHE A 475 5.87 22.23 2.11
C PHE A 475 7.07 22.58 1.22
N THR A 476 7.41 23.85 1.10
CA THR A 476 8.59 24.29 0.33
C THR A 476 9.87 23.70 0.92
N LEU A 477 10.02 23.77 2.24
CA LEU A 477 11.17 23.18 2.96
C LEU A 477 11.19 21.66 2.83
N ALA A 478 10.04 20.98 2.93
CA ALA A 478 9.96 19.54 2.76
C ALA A 478 10.38 19.09 1.34
N VAL A 479 9.96 19.84 0.31
CA VAL A 479 10.36 19.59 -1.09
C VAL A 479 11.84 19.87 -1.31
N ALA A 480 12.37 20.96 -0.75
CA ALA A 480 13.80 21.29 -0.85
C ALA A 480 14.65 20.22 -0.18
N PHE A 481 14.29 19.82 1.04
CA PHE A 481 14.98 18.77 1.79
C PHE A 481 14.94 17.42 1.07
N ARG A 482 13.77 17.02 0.54
CA ARG A 482 13.60 15.83 -0.29
C ARG A 482 14.55 15.83 -1.49
N LYS A 483 14.64 16.94 -2.23
CA LYS A 483 15.52 17.07 -3.39
C LYS A 483 17.00 17.02 -2.98
N ALA A 484 17.36 17.70 -1.90
CA ALA A 484 18.73 17.69 -1.37
C ALA A 484 19.15 16.28 -0.95
N LEU A 485 18.29 15.56 -0.21
CA LEU A 485 18.54 14.18 0.21
C LEU A 485 18.68 13.24 -1.00
N ALA A 486 17.74 13.33 -1.95
CA ALA A 486 17.79 12.51 -3.17
C ALA A 486 19.09 12.75 -3.96
N LYS A 487 19.49 14.01 -4.14
CA LYS A 487 20.75 14.38 -4.78
C LYS A 487 21.96 13.83 -4.01
N LYS A 488 21.94 13.93 -2.68
CA LYS A 488 23.02 13.42 -1.82
C LYS A 488 23.20 11.92 -1.91
N LEU A 489 22.09 11.19 -2.02
CA LEU A 489 22.08 9.74 -2.14
C LEU A 489 22.23 9.23 -3.57
N GLY A 490 22.18 10.10 -4.58
CA GLY A 490 22.23 9.68 -5.99
C GLY A 490 21.01 8.89 -6.44
N ILE A 491 19.83 9.17 -5.87
CA ILE A 491 18.56 8.51 -6.19
C ILE A 491 17.59 9.49 -6.86
N SER A 492 16.52 8.95 -7.46
CA SER A 492 15.44 9.79 -7.96
C SER A 492 14.68 10.44 -6.79
N ALA A 493 14.34 11.73 -6.92
CA ALA A 493 13.48 12.37 -5.92
C ALA A 493 12.11 11.69 -5.79
N ASN A 494 11.65 10.93 -6.79
CA ASN A 494 10.39 10.19 -6.74
C ASN A 494 10.44 8.94 -5.84
N GLU A 495 11.63 8.51 -5.43
CA GLU A 495 11.78 7.45 -4.42
C GLU A 495 11.43 7.93 -3.00
N LEU A 496 11.35 9.26 -2.82
CA LEU A 496 11.01 9.91 -1.56
C LEU A 496 9.68 10.64 -1.66
N GLY A 497 8.80 10.42 -0.70
CA GLY A 497 7.62 11.24 -0.47
C GLY A 497 7.92 12.35 0.54
N TYR A 498 7.01 13.31 0.68
CA TYR A 498 7.16 14.43 1.60
C TYR A 498 5.81 14.85 2.19
N GLY A 499 5.87 15.55 3.32
CA GLY A 499 4.69 16.08 3.98
C GLY A 499 5.04 16.96 5.18
N LYS A 500 4.02 17.24 5.96
CA LYS A 500 4.13 17.92 7.25
C LYS A 500 3.17 17.30 8.25
N ARG A 501 3.47 17.45 9.54
CA ARG A 501 2.50 17.18 10.59
C ARG A 501 2.63 18.14 11.77
N PRO A 502 1.54 18.41 12.51
CA PRO A 502 1.66 19.00 13.84
C PRO A 502 2.31 17.99 14.79
N ILE A 503 3.13 18.47 15.68
CA ILE A 503 3.66 17.73 16.82
C ILE A 503 3.53 18.54 18.09
N LEU A 504 3.46 17.88 19.23
CA LEU A 504 3.42 18.55 20.52
C LEU A 504 4.85 18.74 21.06
N LEU A 505 5.19 19.99 21.38
CA LEU A 505 6.36 20.34 22.16
C LEU A 505 5.93 20.52 23.61
N ASP A 506 6.59 19.84 24.54
CA ASP A 506 6.32 19.90 25.99
C ASP A 506 4.84 19.69 26.39
N GLY A 507 4.13 18.89 25.60
CA GLY A 507 2.75 18.50 25.85
C GLY A 507 1.67 19.53 25.48
N ASN A 508 2.01 20.82 25.28
CA ASN A 508 1.01 21.87 25.11
C ASN A 508 1.20 22.76 23.86
N HIS A 509 2.41 22.90 23.35
CA HIS A 509 2.67 23.77 22.20
C HIS A 509 2.67 22.95 20.91
N GLN A 510 1.77 23.28 20.00
CA GLN A 510 1.70 22.66 18.68
C GLN A 510 2.65 23.38 17.72
N ILE A 511 3.59 22.63 17.17
CA ILE A 511 4.58 23.07 16.19
C ILE A 511 4.53 22.18 14.97
N THR A 512 5.15 22.58 13.86
CA THR A 512 5.14 21.83 12.60
C THR A 512 6.48 21.13 12.37
N ALA A 513 6.41 19.82 12.13
CA ALA A 513 7.51 19.03 11.58
C ALA A 513 7.36 18.92 10.06
N ILE A 514 8.42 19.18 9.33
CA ILE A 514 8.54 18.79 7.92
C ILE A 514 8.95 17.32 7.82
N GLN A 515 8.45 16.62 6.83
CA GLN A 515 8.59 15.17 6.74
C GLN A 515 9.08 14.74 5.37
N VAL A 516 9.96 13.72 5.36
CA VAL A 516 10.35 12.97 4.16
C VAL A 516 10.27 11.49 4.50
N TYR A 517 9.78 10.67 3.57
CA TYR A 517 9.61 9.23 3.76
C TYR A 517 9.93 8.44 2.50
N ASP A 518 10.28 7.17 2.64
CA ASP A 518 10.50 6.27 1.53
C ASP A 518 9.16 5.83 0.92
N VAL A 519 8.99 5.99 -0.39
CA VAL A 519 7.74 5.66 -1.08
C VAL A 519 7.48 4.15 -1.12
N ILE A 520 8.53 3.36 -1.00
CA ILE A 520 8.42 1.90 -0.99
C ILE A 520 7.96 1.37 0.37
N SER A 521 6.99 0.47 0.35
CA SER A 521 6.56 -0.23 1.56
C SER A 521 7.71 -0.98 2.22
N GLY A 522 7.84 -0.82 3.53
CA GLY A 522 8.93 -1.37 4.30
C GLY A 522 10.22 -0.56 4.29
N GLY A 523 10.29 0.54 3.55
CA GLY A 523 11.44 1.44 3.45
C GLY A 523 12.62 0.87 2.65
N ALA A 524 13.46 1.76 2.15
CA ALA A 524 14.71 1.46 1.46
C ALA A 524 15.93 2.03 2.19
N GLY A 525 15.74 2.63 3.37
CA GLY A 525 16.81 3.23 4.17
C GLY A 525 17.21 4.64 3.73
N PHE A 526 16.45 5.27 2.83
CA PHE A 526 16.77 6.59 2.31
C PHE A 526 16.47 7.68 3.33
N ALA A 527 15.22 7.77 3.77
CA ALA A 527 14.79 8.76 4.74
C ALA A 527 15.49 8.58 6.09
N SER A 528 15.63 7.35 6.57
CA SER A 528 16.31 7.05 7.83
C SER A 528 17.82 7.31 7.81
N SER A 529 18.44 7.48 6.62
CA SER A 529 19.84 7.87 6.49
C SER A 529 20.08 9.38 6.66
N ALA A 530 19.03 10.21 6.59
CA ALA A 530 19.14 11.67 6.63
C ALA A 530 19.93 12.23 7.82
N PRO A 531 19.82 11.70 9.07
CA PRO A 531 20.64 12.17 10.19
C PRO A 531 22.15 12.15 9.94
N ARG A 532 22.64 11.19 9.17
CA ARG A 532 24.09 11.06 8.84
C ARG A 532 24.57 12.14 7.86
N HIS A 533 23.67 12.76 7.14
CA HIS A 533 23.96 13.76 6.11
C HIS A 533 23.47 15.14 6.48
N ILE A 534 22.93 15.32 7.70
CA ILE A 534 22.16 16.50 8.07
C ILE A 534 22.92 17.81 7.90
N GLU A 535 24.21 17.88 8.25
CA GLU A 535 25.03 19.08 8.08
C GLU A 535 25.10 19.51 6.61
N SER A 536 25.37 18.56 5.71
CA SER A 536 25.42 18.86 4.27
C SER A 536 24.06 19.17 3.68
N LEU A 537 22.97 18.65 4.25
CA LEU A 537 21.61 18.91 3.80
C LEU A 537 21.10 20.29 4.24
N LEU A 538 21.51 20.78 5.41
CA LEU A 538 21.13 22.11 5.90
C LEU A 538 21.93 23.24 5.20
N THR A 539 23.06 22.93 4.57
CA THR A 539 23.91 23.89 3.87
C THR A 539 23.74 23.87 2.35
N SER A 540 23.00 22.91 1.80
CA SER A 540 22.75 22.75 0.35
C SER A 540 21.45 23.40 -0.11
#